data_22d026f90245e308a1c899b5b5b6a5a7
#
_entry.id   22d026f90245e308a1c899b5b5b6a5a7
#
_cell.length_a   1.000
_cell.length_b   1.000
_cell.length_c   1.000
_cell.angle_alpha   90.00
_cell.angle_beta   90.00
_cell.angle_gamma   90.00
#
_symmetry.space_group_name_H-M   'P 1'
#
loop_
_entity.id
_entity.type
_entity.pdbx_description
1 polymer ?
#
loop_
_entity_poly.entity_id
_entity_poly.type
_entity_poly.pdbx_seq_one_letter_code
_entity_poly.pdbx_strand_id
1 'polypeptide(L)'
;MQDEWQIAPRLSINGGVRLEWATEPEEKYGRDVALPNLTDRAPTIGRLYENPGVNVSPRGGFAWNVTGDGRTSLRGGYGLYYNTNNQQNLIVTITNPPFTPRPVIASPTFPNPPFNRAGATSIRPMQFDLEYPRVHVWNLSAQRELPWQTVATVSYAGSRGRHLLRSNDVNTALPTSLADGTPFFPAGTPRQNTAFSTIELKSSD
;
A
#
# COMPACT_ATOMS: atom_id res chain seq x y z
N MET A 1 -20.09 -13.12 2.42
CA MET A 1 -21.12 -14.04 1.88
C MET A 1 -20.67 -14.47 0.51
N GLN A 2 -20.79 -15.75 0.20
CA GLN A 2 -20.46 -16.32 -1.11
C GLN A 2 -21.50 -17.38 -1.43
N ASP A 3 -21.93 -17.44 -2.67
CA ASP A 3 -22.96 -18.38 -3.13
C ASP A 3 -22.55 -18.99 -4.48
N GLU A 4 -23.06 -20.16 -4.79
CA GLU A 4 -22.80 -20.88 -6.04
C GLU A 4 -24.14 -21.32 -6.66
N TRP A 5 -24.29 -21.05 -7.94
CA TRP A 5 -25.52 -21.34 -8.68
C TRP A 5 -25.21 -22.15 -9.93
N GLN A 6 -25.93 -23.22 -10.12
CA GLN A 6 -25.97 -23.94 -11.38
C GLN A 6 -27.05 -23.30 -12.28
N ILE A 7 -26.66 -22.33 -13.11
CA ILE A 7 -27.59 -21.58 -13.98
C ILE A 7 -28.12 -22.49 -15.09
N ALA A 8 -27.30 -23.41 -15.57
CA ALA A 8 -27.67 -24.36 -16.63
C ALA A 8 -26.96 -25.70 -16.34
N PRO A 9 -27.42 -26.82 -16.95
CA PRO A 9 -26.79 -28.13 -16.76
C PRO A 9 -25.29 -28.16 -17.05
N ARG A 10 -24.77 -27.17 -17.76
CA ARG A 10 -23.39 -27.07 -18.21
C ARG A 10 -22.64 -25.85 -17.66
N LEU A 11 -23.31 -24.99 -16.89
CA LEU A 11 -22.75 -23.73 -16.43
C LEU A 11 -23.06 -23.52 -14.95
N SER A 12 -21.99 -23.49 -14.17
CA SER A 12 -22.02 -23.01 -12.78
C SER A 12 -21.37 -21.64 -12.70
N ILE A 13 -21.94 -20.75 -11.91
CA ILE A 13 -21.32 -19.47 -11.52
C ILE A 13 -21.25 -19.41 -10.00
N ASN A 14 -20.27 -18.72 -9.51
CA ASN A 14 -20.20 -18.35 -8.10
C ASN A 14 -19.98 -16.83 -7.99
N GLY A 15 -20.53 -16.27 -6.93
CA GLY A 15 -20.40 -14.85 -6.66
C GLY A 15 -20.44 -14.56 -5.19
N GLY A 16 -19.78 -13.51 -4.76
CA GLY A 16 -19.78 -13.12 -3.38
C GLY A 16 -19.21 -11.74 -3.15
N VAL A 17 -19.50 -11.21 -1.97
CA VAL A 17 -18.98 -9.94 -1.51
C VAL A 17 -18.45 -10.14 -0.09
N ARG A 18 -17.26 -9.64 0.14
CA ARG A 18 -16.67 -9.52 1.48
C ARG A 18 -16.60 -8.05 1.85
N LEU A 19 -17.13 -7.72 3.01
CA LEU A 19 -16.99 -6.41 3.63
C LEU A 19 -15.92 -6.51 4.70
N GLU A 20 -14.97 -5.61 4.65
CA GLU A 20 -13.85 -5.54 5.58
C GLU A 20 -13.74 -4.10 6.10
N TRP A 21 -13.61 -3.98 7.39
CA TRP A 21 -13.28 -2.72 8.04
C TRP A 21 -12.29 -2.98 9.17
N ALA A 22 -11.47 -2.02 9.43
CA ALA A 22 -10.58 -2.01 10.59
C ALA A 22 -10.72 -0.68 11.30
N THR A 23 -10.64 -0.68 12.61
CA THR A 23 -10.49 0.55 13.39
C THR A 23 -9.08 1.09 13.18
N GLU A 24 -8.90 2.39 13.33
CA GLU A 24 -7.56 2.96 13.42
C GLU A 24 -6.83 2.34 14.61
N PRO A 25 -5.56 1.98 14.44
CA PRO A 25 -4.73 1.66 15.60
C PRO A 25 -4.51 2.93 16.41
N GLU A 26 -4.76 2.85 17.69
CA GLU A 26 -4.60 3.96 18.64
C GLU A 26 -3.52 3.62 19.66
N GLU A 27 -2.63 4.56 19.91
CA GLU A 27 -1.68 4.45 21.00
C GLU A 27 -2.39 4.78 22.32
N LYS A 28 -2.20 3.92 23.32
CA LYS A 28 -2.92 3.93 24.60
C LYS A 28 -2.93 5.28 25.32
N TYR A 29 -1.90 6.09 25.12
CA TYR A 29 -1.73 7.38 25.77
C TYR A 29 -1.92 8.57 24.82
N GLY A 30 -2.49 8.33 23.63
CA GLY A 30 -2.74 9.38 22.65
C GLY A 30 -1.46 9.98 22.02
N ARG A 31 -0.39 9.20 21.94
CA ARG A 31 0.91 9.65 21.39
C ARG A 31 1.07 9.37 19.89
N ASP A 32 -0.02 9.02 19.24
CA ASP A 32 -0.03 8.92 17.77
C ASP A 32 0.26 10.27 17.14
N VAL A 33 0.93 10.24 16.01
CA VAL A 33 1.46 11.43 15.34
C VAL A 33 1.20 11.34 13.85
N ALA A 34 0.55 12.36 13.31
CA ALA A 34 0.33 12.56 11.88
C ALA A 34 1.01 13.83 11.37
N LEU A 35 1.22 13.89 10.06
CA LEU A 35 1.56 15.11 9.34
C LEU A 35 0.55 15.27 8.20
N PRO A 36 -0.61 15.92 8.45
CA PRO A 36 -1.69 16.03 7.48
C PRO A 36 -1.26 16.70 6.18
N ASN A 37 -0.45 17.77 6.29
CA ASN A 37 0.14 18.41 5.13
C ASN A 37 1.67 18.38 5.21
N LEU A 38 2.32 18.16 4.09
CA LEU A 38 3.80 18.12 4.04
C LEU A 38 4.45 19.49 4.36
N THR A 39 3.67 20.55 4.33
CA THR A 39 4.09 21.91 4.67
C THR A 39 3.94 22.25 6.15
N ASP A 40 3.27 21.39 6.93
CA ASP A 40 3.06 21.61 8.36
C ASP A 40 4.41 21.63 9.09
N ARG A 41 4.62 22.63 9.93
CA ARG A 41 5.88 22.79 10.67
C ARG A 41 5.92 22.00 11.98
N ALA A 42 4.81 21.50 12.41
CA ALA A 42 4.68 20.65 13.58
C ALA A 42 3.71 19.49 13.28
N PRO A 43 3.94 18.30 13.88
CA PRO A 43 3.03 17.20 13.70
C PRO A 43 1.74 17.41 14.50
N THR A 44 0.65 16.81 14.01
CA THR A 44 -0.62 16.71 14.74
C THR A 44 -0.59 15.47 15.62
N ILE A 45 -0.98 15.62 16.89
CA ILE A 45 -0.98 14.55 17.89
C ILE A 45 -2.38 13.95 18.01
N GLY A 46 -2.44 12.66 18.30
CA GLY A 46 -3.67 11.93 18.61
C GLY A 46 -4.29 11.19 17.42
N ARG A 47 -3.66 11.22 16.25
CA ARG A 47 -4.07 10.43 15.07
C ARG A 47 -2.87 9.97 14.28
N LEU A 48 -2.98 8.84 13.57
CA LEU A 48 -1.98 8.37 12.60
C LEU A 48 -2.36 8.74 11.16
N TYR A 49 -3.60 8.49 10.77
CA TYR A 49 -4.17 8.76 9.45
C TYR A 49 -5.69 8.81 9.53
N GLU A 50 -6.36 9.18 8.48
CA GLU A 50 -7.81 9.12 8.38
C GLU A 50 -8.24 7.74 7.90
N ASN A 51 -9.19 7.11 8.63
CA ASN A 51 -9.63 5.77 8.29
C ASN A 51 -10.43 5.75 6.98
N PRO A 52 -10.03 4.96 5.97
CA PRO A 52 -10.76 4.88 4.69
C PRO A 52 -12.16 4.25 4.79
N GLY A 53 -12.53 3.68 5.96
CA GLY A 53 -13.85 3.11 6.21
C GLY A 53 -13.99 1.67 5.72
N VAL A 54 -15.16 1.34 5.15
CA VAL A 54 -15.52 -0.02 4.75
C VAL A 54 -14.98 -0.34 3.36
N ASN A 55 -14.27 -1.46 3.24
CA ASN A 55 -13.77 -2.00 1.99
C ASN A 55 -14.72 -3.08 1.46
N VAL A 56 -15.08 -2.97 0.19
CA VAL A 56 -15.98 -3.90 -0.49
C VAL A 56 -15.18 -4.75 -1.48
N SER A 57 -15.09 -6.05 -1.20
CA SER A 57 -14.29 -7.04 -1.95
C SER A 57 -15.21 -7.98 -2.74
N PRO A 58 -15.63 -7.63 -3.98
CA PRO A 58 -16.39 -8.52 -4.82
C PRO A 58 -15.52 -9.67 -5.35
N ARG A 59 -16.13 -10.84 -5.51
CA ARG A 59 -15.54 -12.04 -6.11
C ARG A 59 -16.54 -12.73 -6.98
N GLY A 60 -16.09 -13.28 -8.09
CA GLY A 60 -16.95 -14.04 -8.97
C GLY A 60 -16.16 -15.00 -9.82
N GLY A 61 -16.84 -16.08 -10.24
CA GLY A 61 -16.22 -17.06 -11.09
C GLY A 61 -17.28 -17.88 -11.82
N PHE A 62 -16.81 -18.64 -12.78
CA PHE A 62 -17.66 -19.57 -13.53
C PHE A 62 -16.90 -20.85 -13.90
N ALA A 63 -17.66 -21.91 -14.12
CA ALA A 63 -17.21 -23.16 -14.71
C ALA A 63 -18.21 -23.60 -15.77
N TRP A 64 -17.74 -23.74 -17.01
CA TRP A 64 -18.56 -24.06 -18.15
C TRP A 64 -18.06 -25.30 -18.90
N ASN A 65 -18.93 -26.32 -19.00
CA ASN A 65 -18.73 -27.46 -19.88
C ASN A 65 -19.16 -27.09 -21.31
N VAL A 66 -18.22 -26.62 -22.12
CA VAL A 66 -18.48 -25.98 -23.44
C VAL A 66 -19.16 -26.93 -24.40
N THR A 67 -18.69 -28.16 -24.52
CA THR A 67 -19.18 -29.18 -25.49
C THR A 67 -20.31 -30.02 -24.92
N GLY A 68 -20.46 -30.07 -23.58
CA GLY A 68 -21.51 -30.83 -22.91
C GLY A 68 -21.22 -32.30 -22.73
N ASP A 69 -20.15 -32.82 -23.29
CA ASP A 69 -19.65 -34.18 -23.15
C ASP A 69 -18.63 -34.35 -22.01
N GLY A 70 -18.35 -33.27 -21.27
CA GLY A 70 -17.38 -33.25 -20.20
C GLY A 70 -15.93 -33.10 -20.65
N ARG A 71 -15.67 -33.15 -21.94
CA ARG A 71 -14.29 -33.16 -22.49
C ARG A 71 -13.68 -31.78 -22.62
N THR A 72 -14.50 -30.71 -22.66
CA THR A 72 -14.02 -29.34 -22.79
C THR A 72 -14.59 -28.49 -21.67
N SER A 73 -13.73 -27.96 -20.82
CA SER A 73 -14.14 -27.04 -19.76
C SER A 73 -13.45 -25.69 -19.87
N LEU A 74 -14.21 -24.62 -19.63
CA LEU A 74 -13.71 -23.27 -19.50
C LEU A 74 -14.03 -22.79 -18.08
N ARG A 75 -13.02 -22.26 -17.38
CA ARG A 75 -13.17 -21.76 -16.01
C ARG A 75 -12.55 -20.40 -15.93
N GLY A 76 -13.18 -19.50 -15.21
CA GLY A 76 -12.64 -18.18 -14.96
C GLY A 76 -13.05 -17.64 -13.63
N GLY A 77 -12.26 -16.70 -13.12
CA GLY A 77 -12.53 -16.05 -11.86
C GLY A 77 -11.93 -14.66 -11.78
N TYR A 78 -12.54 -13.85 -10.94
CA TYR A 78 -12.09 -12.52 -10.59
C TYR A 78 -12.30 -12.30 -9.11
N GLY A 79 -11.37 -11.60 -8.47
CA GLY A 79 -11.52 -11.16 -7.09
C GLY A 79 -10.78 -9.86 -6.81
N LEU A 80 -11.38 -9.03 -5.96
CA LEU A 80 -10.76 -7.85 -5.39
C LEU A 80 -10.39 -8.16 -3.94
N TYR A 81 -9.15 -7.80 -3.56
CA TYR A 81 -8.59 -8.06 -2.23
C TYR A 81 -7.98 -6.78 -1.68
N TYR A 82 -8.26 -6.47 -0.42
CA TYR A 82 -7.66 -5.36 0.30
C TYR A 82 -6.64 -5.85 1.32
N ASN A 83 -5.63 -5.01 1.58
CA ASN A 83 -4.71 -5.19 2.70
C ASN A 83 -4.96 -4.06 3.72
N THR A 84 -5.85 -4.32 4.67
CA THR A 84 -6.35 -3.32 5.62
C THR A 84 -5.45 -3.11 6.84
N ASN A 85 -4.46 -3.97 7.07
CA ASN A 85 -3.67 -3.91 8.29
C ASN A 85 -2.22 -4.34 8.07
N ASN A 86 -1.41 -3.42 7.57
CA ASN A 86 0.02 -3.66 7.42
C ASN A 86 0.78 -3.14 8.65
N GLN A 87 0.88 -3.96 9.69
CA GLN A 87 1.56 -3.63 10.95
C GLN A 87 3.03 -3.24 10.74
N GLN A 88 3.72 -3.79 9.76
CA GLN A 88 5.12 -3.46 9.48
C GLN A 88 5.29 -1.99 9.06
N ASN A 89 4.36 -1.43 8.31
CA ASN A 89 4.41 -0.02 7.95
C ASN A 89 4.04 0.89 9.13
N LEU A 90 3.20 0.41 10.06
CA LEU A 90 2.82 1.16 11.26
C LEU A 90 3.95 1.22 12.30
N ILE A 91 4.77 0.18 12.43
CA ILE A 91 5.84 0.13 13.45
C ILE A 91 6.85 1.28 13.33
N VAL A 92 7.06 1.82 12.15
CA VAL A 92 8.01 2.94 11.96
C VAL A 92 7.45 4.26 12.44
N THR A 93 6.13 4.40 12.55
CA THR A 93 5.47 5.64 13.00
C THR A 93 5.65 5.89 14.49
N ILE A 94 5.96 4.85 15.28
CA ILE A 94 6.23 4.99 16.72
C ILE A 94 7.47 5.84 17.04
N THR A 95 8.32 6.11 16.05
CA THR A 95 9.56 6.87 16.21
C THR A 95 9.42 8.33 15.77
N ASN A 96 8.24 8.91 15.92
CA ASN A 96 7.96 10.29 15.52
C ASN A 96 8.13 11.28 16.68
N PRO A 97 8.61 12.53 16.38
CA PRO A 97 8.58 13.61 17.33
C PRO A 97 7.12 14.00 17.63
N PRO A 98 6.82 14.57 18.80
CA PRO A 98 7.75 14.98 19.87
C PRO A 98 8.12 13.84 20.84
N PHE A 99 7.41 12.69 20.80
CA PHE A 99 7.52 11.66 21.84
C PHE A 99 8.81 10.82 21.73
N THR A 100 9.19 10.44 20.52
CA THR A 100 10.38 9.63 20.26
C THR A 100 11.22 10.23 19.12
N PRO A 101 11.79 11.43 19.31
CA PRO A 101 12.57 12.07 18.27
C PRO A 101 13.83 11.26 17.97
N ARG A 102 14.17 11.19 16.69
CA ARG A 102 15.41 10.56 16.20
C ARG A 102 16.33 11.63 15.61
N PRO A 103 17.16 12.29 16.45
CA PRO A 103 18.13 13.24 15.95
C PRO A 103 19.22 12.53 15.13
N VAL A 104 19.62 13.13 14.03
CA VAL A 104 20.76 12.69 13.24
C VAL A 104 21.95 13.57 13.61
N ILE A 105 23.02 12.95 14.14
CA ILE A 105 24.26 13.62 14.44
C ILE A 105 25.21 13.35 13.27
N ALA A 106 25.45 14.37 12.46
CA ALA A 106 26.43 14.28 11.38
C ALA A 106 27.85 14.39 11.94
N SER A 107 28.74 13.45 11.53
CA SER A 107 30.16 13.44 11.89
C SER A 107 30.40 13.52 13.41
N PRO A 108 29.89 12.56 14.21
CA PRO A 108 30.05 12.59 15.66
C PRO A 108 31.52 12.47 16.06
N THR A 109 31.92 13.22 17.08
CA THR A 109 33.28 13.14 17.65
C THR A 109 33.32 12.07 18.76
N PHE A 110 34.10 11.03 18.59
CA PHE A 110 34.32 10.02 19.63
C PHE A 110 35.52 10.39 20.49
N PRO A 111 35.52 10.05 21.83
CA PRO A 111 34.53 9.23 22.53
C PRO A 111 33.28 9.97 23.02
N ASN A 112 33.18 11.28 22.86
CA ASN A 112 32.12 12.11 23.43
C ASN A 112 31.27 12.74 22.30
N PRO A 113 30.35 11.98 21.64
CA PRO A 113 29.50 12.53 20.65
C PRO A 113 28.49 13.53 21.28
N PRO A 114 28.22 14.67 20.63
CA PRO A 114 27.28 15.64 21.16
C PRO A 114 25.84 15.10 21.06
N PHE A 115 25.29 14.61 22.14
CA PHE A 115 23.90 14.16 22.22
C PHE A 115 22.91 15.33 22.40
N ASN A 116 23.18 16.49 21.78
CA ASN A 116 22.24 17.58 21.82
C ASN A 116 21.09 17.26 20.83
N ARG A 117 19.87 17.42 21.29
CA ARG A 117 18.64 17.21 20.51
C ARG A 117 18.27 18.46 19.65
N ALA A 118 19.18 19.39 19.48
CA ALA A 118 18.96 20.69 18.87
C ALA A 118 19.12 20.70 17.34
N GLY A 119 18.73 19.62 16.65
CA GLY A 119 18.73 19.57 15.19
C GLY A 119 17.36 19.32 14.63
N ALA A 120 17.15 19.62 13.35
CA ALA A 120 15.93 19.22 12.66
C ALA A 120 15.79 17.69 12.75
N THR A 121 14.67 17.23 13.30
CA THR A 121 14.39 15.81 13.49
C THR A 121 13.72 15.22 12.26
N SER A 122 13.93 13.94 12.00
CA SER A 122 13.18 13.22 10.98
C SER A 122 11.79 12.85 11.48
N ILE A 123 10.83 12.81 10.56
CA ILE A 123 9.48 12.29 10.83
C ILE A 123 9.13 11.22 9.80
N ARG A 124 8.35 10.21 10.22
CA ARG A 124 7.90 9.07 9.42
C ARG A 124 6.39 8.94 9.49
N PRO A 125 5.65 9.87 8.90
CA PRO A 125 4.20 9.84 8.94
C PRO A 125 3.63 8.84 7.95
N MET A 126 2.39 8.40 8.22
CA MET A 126 1.51 7.83 7.22
C MET A 126 0.90 8.98 6.41
N GLN A 127 0.59 8.73 5.13
CA GLN A 127 -0.27 9.62 4.35
C GLN A 127 -1.61 9.77 5.09
N PHE A 128 -2.05 11.01 5.31
CA PHE A 128 -3.17 11.24 6.20
C PHE A 128 -4.49 10.72 5.62
N ASP A 129 -4.71 10.91 4.34
CA ASP A 129 -5.84 10.42 3.53
C ASP A 129 -5.52 9.08 2.84
N LEU A 130 -4.91 8.16 3.58
CA LEU A 130 -4.44 6.87 3.05
C LEU A 130 -5.59 6.04 2.49
N GLU A 131 -5.47 5.57 1.23
CA GLU A 131 -6.30 4.49 0.71
C GLU A 131 -5.64 3.12 0.98
N TYR A 132 -6.47 2.11 1.32
CA TYR A 132 -5.93 0.78 1.54
C TYR A 132 -5.43 0.15 0.23
N PRO A 133 -4.27 -0.51 0.27
CA PRO A 133 -3.77 -1.31 -0.84
C PRO A 133 -4.81 -2.31 -1.29
N ARG A 134 -5.01 -2.41 -2.59
CA ARG A 134 -5.94 -3.37 -3.18
C ARG A 134 -5.34 -4.06 -4.39
N VAL A 135 -5.69 -5.33 -4.54
CA VAL A 135 -5.21 -6.14 -5.65
C VAL A 135 -6.40 -6.78 -6.36
N HIS A 136 -6.50 -6.51 -7.65
CA HIS A 136 -7.38 -7.22 -8.57
C HIS A 136 -6.67 -8.47 -9.04
N VAL A 137 -7.33 -9.62 -8.95
CA VAL A 137 -6.79 -10.90 -9.42
C VAL A 137 -7.81 -11.52 -10.35
N TRP A 138 -7.37 -12.04 -11.48
CA TRP A 138 -8.21 -12.75 -12.42
C TRP A 138 -7.50 -13.94 -13.04
N ASN A 139 -8.28 -14.91 -13.46
CA ASN A 139 -7.78 -16.07 -14.18
C ASN A 139 -8.79 -16.55 -15.21
N LEU A 140 -8.29 -17.22 -16.24
CA LEU A 140 -9.06 -17.93 -17.25
C LEU A 140 -8.29 -19.20 -17.62
N SER A 141 -8.99 -20.34 -17.61
CA SER A 141 -8.39 -21.63 -17.94
C SER A 141 -9.30 -22.40 -18.87
N ALA A 142 -8.77 -22.88 -19.97
CA ALA A 142 -9.42 -23.78 -20.89
C ALA A 142 -8.74 -25.16 -20.81
N GLN A 143 -9.52 -26.20 -20.64
CA GLN A 143 -9.05 -27.58 -20.57
C GLN A 143 -9.82 -28.44 -21.56
N ARG A 144 -9.09 -29.29 -22.29
CA ARG A 144 -9.69 -30.20 -23.27
C ARG A 144 -9.04 -31.60 -23.17
N GLU A 145 -9.88 -32.61 -23.10
CA GLU A 145 -9.48 -34.00 -23.25
C GLU A 145 -9.22 -34.30 -24.75
N LEU A 146 -8.03 -34.80 -25.02
CA LEU A 146 -7.55 -35.20 -26.34
C LEU A 146 -7.55 -36.73 -26.46
N PRO A 147 -7.41 -37.31 -27.67
CA PRO A 147 -7.17 -38.73 -27.83
C PRO A 147 -5.98 -39.24 -27.01
N TRP A 148 -5.92 -40.55 -26.80
CA TRP A 148 -4.88 -41.23 -26.03
C TRP A 148 -4.79 -40.85 -24.53
N GLN A 149 -5.91 -40.57 -23.92
CA GLN A 149 -6.01 -40.21 -22.47
C GLN A 149 -5.14 -39.00 -22.11
N THR A 150 -4.94 -38.09 -23.03
CA THR A 150 -4.17 -36.86 -22.85
C THR A 150 -5.11 -35.70 -22.56
N VAL A 151 -4.69 -34.80 -21.68
CA VAL A 151 -5.43 -33.56 -21.35
C VAL A 151 -4.53 -32.36 -21.69
N ALA A 152 -5.04 -31.47 -22.53
CA ALA A 152 -4.41 -30.17 -22.78
C ALA A 152 -5.08 -29.10 -21.90
N THR A 153 -4.26 -28.29 -21.26
CA THR A 153 -4.74 -27.14 -20.47
C THR A 153 -3.96 -25.90 -20.87
N VAL A 154 -4.70 -24.82 -21.13
CA VAL A 154 -4.15 -23.48 -21.34
C VAL A 154 -4.75 -22.58 -20.28
N SER A 155 -3.90 -21.85 -19.56
CA SER A 155 -4.35 -20.95 -18.49
C SER A 155 -3.67 -19.59 -18.60
N TYR A 156 -4.43 -18.55 -18.31
CA TYR A 156 -3.97 -17.20 -18.15
C TYR A 156 -4.34 -16.70 -16.75
N ALA A 157 -3.40 -16.10 -16.04
CA ALA A 157 -3.65 -15.47 -14.76
C ALA A 157 -3.00 -14.08 -14.76
N GLY A 158 -3.65 -13.13 -14.14
CA GLY A 158 -3.15 -11.78 -14.01
C GLY A 158 -3.54 -11.15 -12.68
N SER A 159 -2.78 -10.14 -12.30
CA SER A 159 -3.10 -9.31 -11.15
C SER A 159 -2.71 -7.86 -11.39
N ARG A 160 -3.41 -6.95 -10.70
CA ARG A 160 -3.09 -5.53 -10.71
C ARG A 160 -3.26 -4.95 -9.32
N GLY A 161 -2.17 -4.46 -8.74
CA GLY A 161 -2.18 -3.69 -7.51
C GLY A 161 -2.54 -2.22 -7.76
N ARG A 162 -3.24 -1.63 -6.80
CA ARG A 162 -3.50 -0.19 -6.71
C ARG A 162 -3.32 0.25 -5.27
N HIS A 163 -2.91 1.50 -5.08
CA HIS A 163 -2.65 2.10 -3.76
C HIS A 163 -1.68 1.25 -2.92
N LEU A 164 -0.65 0.69 -3.60
CA LEU A 164 0.37 -0.10 -2.92
C LEU A 164 1.24 0.82 -2.07
N LEU A 165 1.42 0.45 -0.82
CA LEU A 165 2.21 1.25 0.11
C LEU A 165 3.66 1.32 -0.32
N ARG A 166 4.20 2.53 -0.33
CA ARG A 166 5.61 2.83 -0.55
C ARG A 166 6.11 3.79 0.52
N SER A 167 7.42 3.85 0.67
CA SER A 167 8.09 4.76 1.59
C SER A 167 9.12 5.58 0.83
N ASN A 168 8.98 6.90 0.86
CA ASN A 168 9.92 7.82 0.22
C ASN A 168 10.22 9.02 1.14
N ASP A 169 11.43 9.56 1.07
CA ASP A 169 11.68 10.91 1.59
C ASP A 169 11.09 11.93 0.62
N VAL A 170 10.00 12.55 1.05
CA VAL A 170 9.28 13.57 0.26
C VAL A 170 9.75 15.00 0.58
N ASN A 171 10.63 15.15 1.57
CA ASN A 171 11.19 16.44 1.95
C ASN A 171 12.52 16.70 1.25
N THR A 172 12.56 16.54 -0.07
CA THR A 172 13.77 16.79 -0.86
C THR A 172 13.98 18.28 -1.10
N ALA A 173 15.23 18.68 -1.33
CA ALA A 173 15.53 20.00 -1.83
C ALA A 173 14.98 20.16 -3.27
N LEU A 174 14.55 21.35 -3.65
CA LEU A 174 14.14 21.62 -5.02
C LEU A 174 15.38 21.86 -5.90
N PRO A 175 15.50 21.19 -7.04
CA PRO A 175 16.59 21.46 -7.96
C PRO A 175 16.41 22.81 -8.64
N THR A 176 17.53 23.44 -9.00
CA THR A 176 17.59 24.49 -10.02
C THR A 176 17.88 23.84 -11.37
N SER A 177 17.46 24.47 -12.47
CA SER A 177 17.80 24.01 -13.80
C SER A 177 19.07 24.70 -14.31
N LEU A 178 20.01 23.92 -14.82
CA LEU A 178 21.12 24.43 -15.61
C LEU A 178 20.64 24.96 -16.98
N ALA A 179 21.50 25.67 -17.71
CA ALA A 179 21.15 26.21 -19.00
C ALA A 179 20.75 25.15 -20.05
N ASP A 180 21.20 23.95 -19.90
CA ASP A 180 20.85 22.79 -20.74
C ASP A 180 19.58 22.03 -20.26
N GLY A 181 18.91 22.53 -19.21
CA GLY A 181 17.72 21.90 -18.61
C GLY A 181 18.03 20.78 -17.61
N THR A 182 19.30 20.48 -17.36
CA THR A 182 19.68 19.45 -16.37
C THR A 182 19.35 19.90 -14.95
N PRO A 183 18.68 19.06 -14.12
CA PRO A 183 18.44 19.36 -12.71
C PRO A 183 19.76 19.44 -11.94
N PHE A 184 19.94 20.51 -11.18
CA PHE A 184 21.11 20.74 -10.34
C PHE A 184 20.69 21.05 -8.90
N PHE A 185 21.36 20.44 -7.93
CA PHE A 185 21.13 20.66 -6.51
C PHE A 185 22.32 21.40 -5.91
N PRO A 186 22.25 22.72 -5.76
CA PRO A 186 23.33 23.49 -5.14
C PRO A 186 23.60 23.01 -3.71
N ALA A 187 24.87 23.01 -3.30
CA ALA A 187 25.22 22.72 -1.92
C ALA A 187 24.53 23.70 -0.97
N GLY A 188 23.91 23.18 0.09
CA GLY A 188 23.19 23.99 1.07
C GLY A 188 21.76 24.39 0.65
N THR A 189 21.24 23.90 -0.47
CA THR A 189 19.83 24.12 -0.82
C THR A 189 18.91 23.63 0.30
N PRO A 190 18.04 24.47 0.84
CA PRO A 190 17.15 24.06 1.92
C PRO A 190 16.13 23.04 1.43
N ARG A 191 15.71 22.15 2.33
CA ARG A 191 14.60 21.24 2.09
C ARG A 191 13.28 22.03 2.01
N GLN A 192 12.26 21.46 1.35
CA GLN A 192 10.96 22.12 1.18
C GLN A 192 10.32 22.47 2.51
N ASN A 193 10.33 21.52 3.46
CA ASN A 193 9.93 21.79 4.83
C ASN A 193 11.18 21.85 5.73
N THR A 194 11.50 23.05 6.21
CA THR A 194 12.68 23.32 7.03
C THR A 194 12.53 22.88 8.50
N ALA A 195 11.32 22.50 8.93
CA ALA A 195 11.08 22.04 10.30
C ALA A 195 11.59 20.59 10.52
N PHE A 196 11.75 19.82 9.43
CA PHE A 196 12.21 18.45 9.49
C PHE A 196 13.45 18.22 8.63
N SER A 197 14.34 17.33 9.09
CA SER A 197 15.49 16.88 8.29
C SER A 197 15.06 15.97 7.15
N THR A 198 14.17 15.01 7.42
CA THR A 198 13.56 14.13 6.45
C THR A 198 12.08 13.92 6.78
N ILE A 199 11.27 13.75 5.75
CA ILE A 199 9.88 13.32 5.88
C ILE A 199 9.75 12.03 5.09
N GLU A 200 9.94 10.89 5.78
CA GLU A 200 9.81 9.56 5.17
C GLU A 200 8.33 9.16 5.16
N LEU A 201 7.61 9.65 4.15
CA LEU A 201 6.18 9.42 4.00
C LEU A 201 5.89 7.96 3.60
N LYS A 202 4.95 7.33 4.29
CA LYS A 202 4.31 6.08 3.88
C LYS A 202 3.05 6.44 3.12
N SER A 203 3.07 6.30 1.81
CA SER A 203 1.95 6.67 0.94
C SER A 203 1.44 5.48 0.13
N SER A 204 0.21 5.61 -0.33
CA SER A 204 -0.49 4.64 -1.18
C SER A 204 -0.62 5.09 -2.64
N ASP A 205 0.03 6.18 -3.03
CA ASP A 205 0.02 6.73 -4.40
C ASP A 205 1.19 6.21 -5.23
#